data_91c936b5a0febcedfc87cec78156d829
#
_entry.id   91c936b5a0febcedfc87cec78156d829
#
_cell.length_a   1.000
_cell.length_b   1.000
_cell.length_c   1.000
_cell.angle_alpha   90.00
_cell.angle_beta   90.00
_cell.angle_gamma   90.00
#
_symmetry.space_group_name_H-M   'P 1'
#
loop_
_entity.id
_entity.type
_entity.pdbx_description
1 polymer ?
#
loop_
_entity_poly.entity_id
_entity_poly.type
_entity_poly.pdbx_seq_one_letter_code
_entity_poly.pdbx_strand_id
1 'polypeptide(L)'
;MIFAIESVDQDKHAELIDQMFRMRAEVFSGRLGWEVHVKNGREIDRFDAEDPLYLLSLDEHSGQLRGAVRLLPTTGPNMLRDVSSVLMPGGAVESPLIWESSRFAINPRVFEAKDRADANHTVNRTTVELLCGMVETAQRAGIEHIVSVFDARMARIFRSIDCCFEQIGAPARIGKTMTYAGLFDMSQDMRSRLGAAGSFREPVLVDVALPLRSATGHMVNAE
;
A
#
# COMPACT_ATOMS: atom_id res chain seq x y z
N MET A 1 -7.54 -12.39 -0.31
CA MET A 1 -7.12 -12.25 1.12
C MET A 1 -5.86 -11.42 1.23
N ILE A 2 -5.67 -10.70 2.33
CA ILE A 2 -4.50 -9.84 2.58
C ILE A 2 -3.61 -10.46 3.66
N PHE A 3 -2.31 -10.61 3.34
CA PHE A 3 -1.27 -11.01 4.29
C PHE A 3 -0.44 -9.78 4.68
N ALA A 4 -0.27 -9.59 5.98
CA ALA A 4 0.64 -8.59 6.53
C ALA A 4 1.97 -9.28 6.89
N ILE A 5 3.10 -8.79 6.35
CA ILE A 5 4.44 -9.34 6.61
C ILE A 5 5.30 -8.23 7.17
N GLU A 6 5.69 -8.36 8.43
CA GLU A 6 6.66 -7.48 9.08
C GLU A 6 8.10 -7.84 8.66
N SER A 7 9.03 -6.91 8.83
CA SER A 7 10.44 -7.11 8.47
C SER A 7 11.05 -8.33 9.16
N VAL A 8 10.68 -8.59 10.42
CA VAL A 8 11.18 -9.73 11.21
C VAL A 8 10.72 -11.09 10.68
N ASP A 9 9.67 -11.13 9.87
CA ASP A 9 9.10 -12.36 9.30
C ASP A 9 9.39 -12.52 7.80
N GLN A 10 10.11 -11.59 7.19
CA GLN A 10 10.41 -11.64 5.74
C GLN A 10 11.14 -12.92 5.33
N ASP A 11 12.07 -13.40 6.16
CA ASP A 11 12.79 -14.65 5.88
C ASP A 11 11.87 -15.87 5.84
N LYS A 12 10.81 -15.90 6.67
CA LYS A 12 9.81 -16.97 6.67
C LYS A 12 8.94 -16.96 5.40
N HIS A 13 8.86 -15.81 4.73
CA HIS A 13 8.07 -15.57 3.54
C HIS A 13 8.91 -15.14 2.33
N ALA A 14 10.18 -15.57 2.28
CA ALA A 14 11.19 -15.11 1.31
C ALA A 14 10.73 -15.25 -0.14
N GLU A 15 9.97 -16.30 -0.49
CA GLU A 15 9.45 -16.49 -1.84
C GLU A 15 8.38 -15.43 -2.21
N LEU A 16 7.45 -15.12 -1.31
CA LEU A 16 6.44 -14.07 -1.53
C LEU A 16 7.08 -12.69 -1.62
N ILE A 17 8.06 -12.41 -0.80
CA ILE A 17 8.83 -11.16 -0.83
C ILE A 17 9.61 -11.04 -2.16
N ASP A 18 10.23 -12.12 -2.64
CA ASP A 18 10.88 -12.13 -3.96
C ASP A 18 9.88 -11.86 -5.09
N GLN A 19 8.73 -12.52 -5.08
CA GLN A 19 7.65 -12.29 -6.06
C GLN A 19 7.17 -10.83 -6.02
N MET A 20 7.01 -10.22 -4.83
CA MET A 20 6.63 -8.84 -4.67
C MET A 20 7.66 -7.89 -5.30
N PHE A 21 8.96 -8.06 -5.03
CA PHE A 21 10.00 -7.21 -5.61
C PHE A 21 10.09 -7.34 -7.13
N ARG A 22 9.85 -8.54 -7.69
CA ARG A 22 9.78 -8.75 -9.14
C ARG A 22 8.54 -8.09 -9.75
N MET A 23 7.38 -8.22 -9.11
CA MET A 23 6.17 -7.53 -9.52
C MET A 23 6.36 -6.00 -9.51
N ARG A 24 7.02 -5.46 -8.50
CA ARG A 24 7.34 -4.01 -8.42
C ARG A 24 8.22 -3.58 -9.60
N ALA A 25 9.23 -4.35 -9.99
CA ALA A 25 10.07 -4.07 -11.15
C ALA A 25 9.25 -4.05 -12.45
N GLU A 26 8.37 -5.03 -12.65
CA GLU A 26 7.44 -5.09 -13.80
C GLU A 26 6.52 -3.87 -13.85
N VAL A 27 5.97 -3.47 -12.70
CA VAL A 27 5.03 -2.33 -12.61
C VAL A 27 5.74 -1.00 -12.78
N PHE A 28 6.74 -0.71 -11.94
CA PHE A 28 7.30 0.63 -11.86
C PHE A 28 8.28 0.92 -12.99
N SER A 29 9.22 0.04 -13.26
CA SER A 29 10.17 0.22 -14.37
C SER A 29 9.54 -0.16 -15.71
N GLY A 30 8.93 -1.33 -15.81
CA GLY A 30 8.41 -1.86 -17.07
C GLY A 30 7.19 -1.09 -17.57
N ARG A 31 6.09 -1.09 -16.81
CA ARG A 31 4.80 -0.54 -17.25
C ARG A 31 4.69 0.96 -17.10
N LEU A 32 5.18 1.53 -15.99
CA LEU A 32 5.08 2.96 -15.69
C LEU A 32 6.27 3.76 -16.21
N GLY A 33 7.38 3.09 -16.53
CA GLY A 33 8.61 3.73 -17.02
C GLY A 33 9.23 4.67 -16.01
N TRP A 34 9.09 4.37 -14.70
CA TRP A 34 9.71 5.17 -13.66
C TRP A 34 11.20 4.85 -13.54
N GLU A 35 12.00 5.85 -13.23
CA GLU A 35 13.40 5.70 -12.89
C GLU A 35 13.53 5.12 -11.48
N VAL A 36 13.46 3.80 -11.36
CA VAL A 36 13.61 3.05 -10.12
C VAL A 36 14.80 2.11 -10.19
N HIS A 37 15.39 1.77 -9.05
CA HIS A 37 16.53 0.87 -9.00
C HIS A 37 16.07 -0.58 -9.17
N VAL A 38 16.44 -1.19 -10.31
CA VAL A 38 16.16 -2.61 -10.59
C VAL A 38 17.47 -3.39 -10.68
N LYS A 39 17.62 -4.41 -9.85
CA LYS A 39 18.77 -5.33 -9.85
C LYS A 39 18.28 -6.78 -9.83
N ASN A 40 18.80 -7.60 -10.75
CA ASN A 40 18.40 -9.01 -10.88
C ASN A 40 16.89 -9.23 -11.03
N GLY A 41 16.20 -8.30 -11.72
CA GLY A 41 14.74 -8.36 -11.93
C GLY A 41 13.91 -7.97 -10.70
N ARG A 42 14.51 -7.40 -9.66
CA ARG A 42 13.84 -6.93 -8.44
C ARG A 42 13.96 -5.40 -8.33
N GLU A 43 12.87 -4.74 -8.01
CA GLU A 43 12.88 -3.32 -7.60
C GLU A 43 12.93 -3.26 -6.08
N ILE A 44 14.04 -2.76 -5.56
CA ILE A 44 14.30 -2.60 -4.13
C ILE A 44 14.88 -1.20 -3.95
N ASP A 45 14.33 -0.44 -3.01
CA ASP A 45 14.83 0.89 -2.65
C ASP A 45 15.34 0.93 -1.20
N ARG A 46 15.92 2.07 -0.79
CA ARG A 46 16.48 2.22 0.56
C ARG A 46 15.45 2.07 1.67
N PHE A 47 14.19 2.35 1.40
CA PHE A 47 13.12 2.26 2.39
C PHE A 47 12.66 0.81 2.65
N ASP A 48 13.09 -0.14 1.83
CA ASP A 48 12.87 -1.56 2.09
C ASP A 48 13.77 -2.10 3.22
N ALA A 49 14.76 -1.28 3.67
CA ALA A 49 15.61 -1.56 4.83
C ALA A 49 15.15 -0.84 6.13
N GLU A 50 14.04 -0.11 6.08
CA GLU A 50 13.51 0.71 7.19
C GLU A 50 12.38 -0.02 7.96
N ASP A 51 12.52 -1.31 8.16
CA ASP A 51 11.54 -2.18 8.85
C ASP A 51 10.09 -2.00 8.35
N PRO A 52 9.83 -2.08 7.04
CA PRO A 52 8.50 -1.89 6.49
C PRO A 52 7.56 -3.03 6.84
N LEU A 53 6.27 -2.69 6.92
CA LEU A 53 5.18 -3.64 6.84
C LEU A 53 4.71 -3.75 5.39
N TYR A 54 4.69 -4.96 4.83
CA TYR A 54 4.12 -5.23 3.52
C TYR A 54 2.74 -5.85 3.65
N LEU A 55 1.77 -5.31 2.90
CA LEU A 55 0.48 -5.95 2.70
C LEU A 55 0.45 -6.57 1.31
N LEU A 56 0.22 -7.87 1.24
CA LEU A 56 0.21 -8.66 0.02
C LEU A 56 -1.20 -9.20 -0.23
N SER A 57 -1.80 -8.87 -1.38
CA SER A 57 -3.04 -9.48 -1.82
C SER A 57 -2.74 -10.78 -2.55
N LEU A 58 -3.21 -11.89 -2.00
CA LEU A 58 -3.07 -13.22 -2.60
C LEU A 58 -4.42 -13.73 -3.10
N ASP A 59 -4.38 -14.48 -4.18
CA ASP A 59 -5.52 -15.27 -4.64
C ASP A 59 -5.77 -16.42 -3.68
N GLU A 60 -6.99 -16.59 -3.22
CA GLU A 60 -7.35 -17.58 -2.18
C GLU A 60 -7.20 -19.04 -2.65
N HIS A 61 -7.34 -19.27 -3.95
CA HIS A 61 -7.30 -20.63 -4.51
C HIS A 61 -5.91 -21.02 -5.00
N SER A 62 -5.22 -20.10 -5.65
CA SER A 62 -3.92 -20.37 -6.27
C SER A 62 -2.73 -19.91 -5.44
N GLY A 63 -2.94 -19.06 -4.42
CA GLY A 63 -1.87 -18.39 -3.68
C GLY A 63 -1.09 -17.36 -4.49
N GLN A 64 -1.51 -17.05 -5.71
CA GLN A 64 -0.82 -16.12 -6.60
C GLN A 64 -0.88 -14.69 -6.05
N LEU A 65 0.27 -14.00 -6.09
CA LEU A 65 0.37 -12.58 -5.71
C LEU A 65 -0.38 -11.70 -6.74
N ARG A 66 -1.42 -10.99 -6.28
CA ARG A 66 -2.23 -10.07 -7.07
C ARG A 66 -1.84 -8.61 -6.92
N GLY A 67 -1.30 -8.24 -5.78
CA GLY A 67 -0.87 -6.88 -5.53
C GLY A 67 -0.17 -6.73 -4.19
N ALA A 68 0.44 -5.57 -3.98
CA ALA A 68 1.16 -5.25 -2.75
C ALA A 68 1.17 -3.75 -2.47
N VAL A 69 1.38 -3.41 -1.20
CA VAL A 69 1.67 -2.06 -0.74
C VAL A 69 2.65 -2.12 0.43
N ARG A 70 3.54 -1.14 0.52
CA ARG A 70 4.46 -0.95 1.64
C ARG A 70 3.93 0.12 2.57
N LEU A 71 4.00 -0.14 3.88
CA LEU A 71 3.67 0.81 4.94
C LEU A 71 4.91 1.10 5.78
N LEU A 72 5.12 2.37 6.14
CA LEU A 72 6.20 2.85 7.01
C LEU A 72 5.70 3.88 7.99
N PRO A 73 6.22 3.93 9.23
CA PRO A 73 5.94 5.02 10.16
C PRO A 73 6.41 6.37 9.61
N THR A 74 5.63 7.44 9.79
CA THR A 74 6.08 8.79 9.38
C THR A 74 7.13 9.39 10.31
N THR A 75 7.32 8.82 11.49
CA THR A 75 8.38 9.20 12.45
C THR A 75 9.79 8.78 12.02
N GLY A 76 9.89 7.87 11.05
CA GLY A 76 11.13 7.41 10.45
C GLY A 76 11.33 7.88 9.01
N PRO A 77 12.37 7.37 8.31
CA PRO A 77 12.57 7.61 6.88
C PRO A 77 11.38 7.14 6.06
N ASN A 78 10.88 8.01 5.17
CA ASN A 78 9.75 7.69 4.30
C ASN A 78 9.80 8.48 2.99
N MET A 79 9.07 8.03 1.96
CA MET A 79 9.15 8.62 0.62
C MET A 79 8.59 10.05 0.55
N LEU A 80 7.51 10.36 1.27
CA LEU A 80 6.93 11.69 1.25
C LEU A 80 7.91 12.72 1.76
N ARG A 81 8.57 12.44 2.89
CA ARG A 81 9.55 13.34 3.52
C ARG A 81 10.83 13.45 2.68
N ASP A 82 11.38 12.33 2.23
CA ASP A 82 12.75 12.27 1.74
C ASP A 82 12.85 12.36 0.20
N VAL A 83 11.78 12.05 -0.52
CA VAL A 83 11.77 12.02 -2.01
C VAL A 83 10.76 13.00 -2.58
N SER A 84 9.60 13.14 -1.96
CA SER A 84 8.47 13.91 -2.47
C SER A 84 8.22 15.19 -1.67
N SER A 85 9.23 15.72 -0.97
CA SER A 85 9.14 16.92 -0.13
C SER A 85 8.64 18.17 -0.86
N VAL A 86 8.80 18.23 -2.19
CA VAL A 86 8.23 19.30 -3.03
C VAL A 86 6.70 19.40 -2.91
N LEU A 87 6.01 18.32 -2.54
CA LEU A 87 4.57 18.31 -2.31
C LEU A 87 4.18 18.93 -0.96
N MET A 88 5.15 19.08 -0.05
CA MET A 88 4.95 19.51 1.33
C MET A 88 5.82 20.73 1.68
N PRO A 89 5.60 21.90 1.05
CA PRO A 89 6.42 23.09 1.30
C PRO A 89 6.32 23.60 2.76
N GLY A 90 5.30 23.19 3.49
CA GLY A 90 5.11 23.51 4.92
C GLY A 90 5.80 22.56 5.90
N GLY A 91 6.54 21.56 5.41
CA GLY A 91 7.21 20.55 6.23
C GLY A 91 6.62 19.16 6.09
N ALA A 92 7.34 18.17 6.57
CA ALA A 92 6.92 16.77 6.52
C ALA A 92 5.79 16.47 7.54
N VAL A 93 4.93 15.52 7.20
CA VAL A 93 4.01 14.89 8.16
C VAL A 93 4.83 13.96 9.05
N GLU A 94 4.80 14.20 10.36
CA GLU A 94 5.47 13.35 11.34
C GLU A 94 4.58 13.14 12.56
N SER A 95 4.10 11.91 12.76
CA SER A 95 3.27 11.54 13.89
C SER A 95 3.32 10.04 14.13
N PRO A 96 3.34 9.56 15.40
CA PRO A 96 3.23 8.15 15.70
C PRO A 96 1.89 7.53 15.30
N LEU A 97 0.86 8.35 15.07
CA LEU A 97 -0.48 7.91 14.65
C LEU A 97 -0.70 7.97 13.12
N ILE A 98 0.35 8.34 12.37
CA ILE A 98 0.28 8.45 10.91
C ILE A 98 1.38 7.58 10.28
N TRP A 99 0.99 6.69 9.39
CA TRP A 99 1.93 5.94 8.57
C TRP A 99 1.89 6.40 7.11
N GLU A 100 2.97 6.13 6.37
CA GLU A 100 3.02 6.34 4.92
C GLU A 100 2.72 5.06 4.18
N SER A 101 1.88 5.12 3.14
CA SER A 101 1.77 4.05 2.14
C SER A 101 2.54 4.42 0.87
N SER A 102 3.36 3.48 0.41
CA SER A 102 4.14 3.60 -0.82
C SER A 102 4.23 2.27 -1.57
N ARG A 103 4.74 2.29 -2.80
CA ARG A 103 4.90 1.09 -3.63
C ARG A 103 3.61 0.29 -3.81
N PHE A 104 2.46 1.01 -3.91
CA PHE A 104 1.18 0.37 -4.24
C PHE A 104 1.25 -0.16 -5.68
N ALA A 105 1.20 -1.49 -5.83
CA ALA A 105 1.36 -2.17 -7.11
C ALA A 105 0.33 -3.28 -7.29
N ILE A 106 -0.26 -3.39 -8.48
CA ILE A 106 -1.13 -4.49 -8.88
C ILE A 106 -0.41 -5.30 -9.95
N ASN A 107 -0.37 -6.62 -9.78
CA ASN A 107 0.32 -7.55 -10.67
C ASN A 107 -0.23 -7.45 -12.11
N PRO A 108 0.59 -7.07 -13.11
CA PRO A 108 0.13 -6.95 -14.49
C PRO A 108 -0.42 -8.26 -15.07
N ARG A 109 0.08 -9.40 -14.61
CA ARG A 109 -0.32 -10.74 -15.11
C ARG A 109 -1.75 -11.12 -14.76
N VAL A 110 -2.34 -10.45 -13.75
CA VAL A 110 -3.76 -10.61 -13.43
C VAL A 110 -4.65 -10.13 -14.58
N PHE A 111 -4.10 -9.28 -15.48
CA PHE A 111 -4.79 -8.75 -16.66
C PHE A 111 -4.72 -9.67 -17.89
N GLU A 112 -3.76 -10.58 -17.95
CA GLU A 112 -3.49 -11.39 -19.15
C GLU A 112 -4.43 -12.58 -19.28
N ALA A 113 -5.13 -12.96 -18.21
CA ALA A 113 -5.86 -14.22 -18.11
C ALA A 113 -7.34 -14.16 -18.53
N LYS A 114 -7.93 -12.97 -18.84
CA LYS A 114 -9.39 -12.81 -19.04
C LYS A 114 -9.73 -11.65 -19.98
N ASP A 115 -10.96 -11.64 -20.50
CA ASP A 115 -11.52 -10.52 -21.25
C ASP A 115 -11.31 -9.18 -20.54
N ARG A 116 -11.12 -8.08 -21.33
CA ARG A 116 -10.79 -6.74 -20.79
C ARG A 116 -11.74 -6.25 -19.67
N ALA A 117 -13.01 -6.63 -19.73
CA ALA A 117 -14.00 -6.28 -18.71
C ALA A 117 -13.72 -6.98 -17.38
N ASP A 118 -13.40 -8.27 -17.42
CA ASP A 118 -13.03 -9.07 -16.24
C ASP A 118 -11.69 -8.63 -15.64
N ALA A 119 -10.73 -8.25 -16.48
CA ALA A 119 -9.44 -7.73 -16.03
C ALA A 119 -9.60 -6.41 -15.25
N ASN A 120 -10.40 -5.47 -15.76
CA ASN A 120 -10.67 -4.21 -15.07
C ASN A 120 -11.40 -4.42 -13.75
N HIS A 121 -12.38 -5.34 -13.70
CA HIS A 121 -13.07 -5.69 -12.47
C HIS A 121 -12.11 -6.30 -11.44
N THR A 122 -11.24 -7.22 -11.86
CA THR A 122 -10.25 -7.85 -10.97
C THR A 122 -9.26 -6.84 -10.42
N VAL A 123 -8.79 -5.88 -11.22
CA VAL A 123 -7.91 -4.79 -10.78
C VAL A 123 -8.56 -3.91 -9.75
N ASN A 124 -9.78 -3.45 -10.05
CA ASN A 124 -10.52 -2.62 -9.10
C ASN A 124 -10.76 -3.38 -7.79
N ARG A 125 -11.13 -4.65 -7.85
CA ARG A 125 -11.34 -5.50 -6.69
C ARG A 125 -10.05 -5.67 -5.87
N THR A 126 -8.90 -5.97 -6.49
CA THR A 126 -7.60 -6.10 -5.80
C THR A 126 -7.17 -4.77 -5.18
N THR A 127 -7.41 -3.65 -5.88
CA THR A 127 -7.15 -2.31 -5.33
C THR A 127 -7.97 -2.06 -4.06
N VAL A 128 -9.28 -2.32 -4.11
CA VAL A 128 -10.15 -2.15 -2.94
C VAL A 128 -9.76 -3.11 -1.81
N GLU A 129 -9.42 -4.35 -2.12
CA GLU A 129 -8.96 -5.34 -1.14
C GLU A 129 -7.72 -4.86 -0.38
N LEU A 130 -6.70 -4.33 -1.08
CA LEU A 130 -5.51 -3.75 -0.45
C LEU A 130 -5.85 -2.54 0.42
N LEU A 131 -6.74 -1.66 -0.04
CA LEU A 131 -7.18 -0.50 0.75
C LEU A 131 -7.96 -0.93 1.99
N CYS A 132 -8.84 -1.93 1.90
CA CYS A 132 -9.49 -2.53 3.07
C CYS A 132 -8.46 -3.09 4.05
N GLY A 133 -7.47 -3.84 3.55
CA GLY A 133 -6.39 -4.38 4.37
C GLY A 133 -5.56 -3.30 5.05
N MET A 134 -5.31 -2.16 4.38
CA MET A 134 -4.65 -1.01 4.99
C MET A 134 -5.45 -0.44 6.16
N VAL A 135 -6.77 -0.25 6.00
CA VAL A 135 -7.64 0.24 7.08
C VAL A 135 -7.65 -0.74 8.24
N GLU A 136 -7.85 -2.04 7.98
CA GLU A 136 -7.89 -3.08 9.02
C GLU A 136 -6.55 -3.17 9.78
N THR A 137 -5.43 -3.07 9.07
CA THR A 137 -4.09 -3.05 9.66
C THR A 137 -3.87 -1.81 10.52
N ALA A 138 -4.24 -0.63 10.01
CA ALA A 138 -4.12 0.63 10.73
C ALA A 138 -4.93 0.60 12.04
N GLN A 139 -6.19 0.11 11.99
CA GLN A 139 -7.05 -0.01 13.18
C GLN A 139 -6.44 -0.94 14.23
N ARG A 140 -5.87 -2.09 13.81
CA ARG A 140 -5.20 -3.02 14.73
C ARG A 140 -3.95 -2.42 15.37
N ALA A 141 -3.21 -1.60 14.62
CA ALA A 141 -1.99 -0.94 15.09
C ALA A 141 -2.23 0.37 15.86
N GLY A 142 -3.49 0.83 15.96
CA GLY A 142 -3.83 2.13 16.57
C GLY A 142 -3.40 3.33 15.73
N ILE A 143 -3.28 3.16 14.40
CA ILE A 143 -2.97 4.21 13.43
C ILE A 143 -4.27 4.88 13.00
N GLU A 144 -4.30 6.20 13.07
CA GLU A 144 -5.49 6.99 12.75
C GLU A 144 -5.55 7.39 11.27
N HIS A 145 -4.38 7.63 10.66
CA HIS A 145 -4.30 8.08 9.28
C HIS A 145 -3.17 7.40 8.50
N ILE A 146 -3.37 7.32 7.19
CA ILE A 146 -2.29 6.98 6.26
C ILE A 146 -2.10 8.13 5.28
N VAL A 147 -0.85 8.58 5.13
CA VAL A 147 -0.46 9.51 4.08
C VAL A 147 0.08 8.74 2.88
N SER A 148 -0.23 9.20 1.67
CA SER A 148 0.26 8.59 0.44
C SER A 148 0.54 9.62 -0.64
N VAL A 149 1.52 9.30 -1.50
CA VAL A 149 1.81 10.04 -2.72
C VAL A 149 1.29 9.26 -3.92
N PHE A 150 0.49 9.89 -4.76
CA PHE A 150 -0.17 9.24 -5.89
C PHE A 150 -0.39 10.20 -7.06
N ASP A 151 -0.62 9.63 -8.24
CA ASP A 151 -0.86 10.37 -9.47
C ASP A 151 -2.36 10.67 -9.69
N ALA A 152 -2.64 11.47 -10.73
CA ALA A 152 -4.00 11.83 -11.11
C ALA A 152 -4.86 10.62 -11.53
N ARG A 153 -4.24 9.50 -11.96
CA ARG A 153 -4.95 8.26 -12.28
C ARG A 153 -5.44 7.60 -11.02
N MET A 154 -4.57 7.46 -10.01
CA MET A 154 -4.96 6.92 -8.70
C MET A 154 -5.99 7.81 -8.01
N ALA A 155 -5.87 9.14 -8.10
CA ALA A 155 -6.88 10.06 -7.58
C ALA A 155 -8.28 9.81 -8.17
N ARG A 156 -8.37 9.47 -9.46
CA ARG A 156 -9.64 9.08 -10.10
C ARG A 156 -10.17 7.75 -9.60
N ILE A 157 -9.28 6.76 -9.40
CA ILE A 157 -9.66 5.46 -8.83
C ILE A 157 -10.23 5.67 -7.43
N PHE A 158 -9.54 6.40 -6.55
CA PHE A 158 -10.01 6.69 -5.20
C PHE A 158 -11.42 7.29 -5.19
N ARG A 159 -11.67 8.30 -6.05
CA ARG A 159 -13.02 8.91 -6.18
C ARG A 159 -14.07 7.91 -6.66
N SER A 160 -13.73 7.01 -7.58
CA SER A 160 -14.66 6.03 -8.14
C SER A 160 -15.07 4.92 -7.17
N ILE A 161 -14.30 4.70 -6.09
CA ILE A 161 -14.55 3.69 -5.05
C ILE A 161 -14.87 4.31 -3.70
N ASP A 162 -15.20 5.61 -3.69
CA ASP A 162 -15.52 6.39 -2.48
C ASP A 162 -14.42 6.35 -1.39
N CYS A 163 -13.16 6.25 -1.82
CA CYS A 163 -11.98 6.36 -0.97
C CYS A 163 -11.62 7.84 -0.81
N CYS A 164 -12.24 8.51 0.15
CA CYS A 164 -12.01 9.92 0.41
C CYS A 164 -10.61 10.18 0.98
N PHE A 165 -10.02 11.30 0.60
CA PHE A 165 -8.76 11.78 1.16
C PHE A 165 -8.76 13.30 1.29
N GLU A 166 -8.07 13.80 2.28
CA GLU A 166 -7.72 15.20 2.38
C GLU A 166 -6.43 15.45 1.59
N GLN A 167 -6.45 16.40 0.64
CA GLN A 167 -5.24 16.78 -0.05
C GLN A 167 -4.38 17.63 0.88
N ILE A 168 -3.19 17.16 1.19
CA ILE A 168 -2.21 17.86 1.99
C ILE A 168 -1.12 18.44 1.09
N GLY A 169 -0.91 19.75 1.17
CA GLY A 169 0.06 20.44 0.32
C GLY A 169 -0.39 20.68 -1.13
N ALA A 170 0.50 21.20 -1.94
CA ALA A 170 0.22 21.58 -3.32
C ALA A 170 0.56 20.45 -4.30
N PRO A 171 -0.31 20.18 -5.29
CA PRO A 171 0.04 19.23 -6.36
C PRO A 171 1.27 19.72 -7.12
N ALA A 172 2.18 18.81 -7.44
CA ALA A 172 3.37 19.12 -8.21
C ALA A 172 3.56 18.14 -9.36
N ARG A 173 4.23 18.58 -10.42
CA ARG A 173 4.63 17.70 -11.52
C ARG A 173 5.93 16.99 -11.14
N ILE A 174 5.86 15.67 -10.97
CA ILE A 174 7.03 14.82 -10.76
C ILE A 174 7.22 14.00 -12.03
N GLY A 175 8.32 14.22 -12.72
CA GLY A 175 8.53 13.67 -14.06
C GLY A 175 7.44 14.12 -15.05
N LYS A 176 6.75 13.17 -15.67
CA LYS A 176 5.67 13.43 -16.63
C LYS A 176 4.27 13.51 -16.00
N THR A 177 4.16 13.27 -14.70
CA THR A 177 2.88 13.02 -14.02
C THR A 177 2.57 14.10 -12.99
N MET A 178 1.30 14.55 -12.95
CA MET A 178 0.79 15.37 -11.85
C MET A 178 0.60 14.49 -10.63
N THR A 179 1.23 14.87 -9.53
CA THR A 179 1.34 14.08 -8.29
C THR A 179 0.73 14.86 -7.13
N TYR A 180 0.10 14.14 -6.23
CA TYR A 180 -0.62 14.63 -5.07
C TYR A 180 -0.09 13.95 -3.80
N ALA A 181 -0.17 14.64 -2.69
CA ALA A 181 -0.09 14.04 -1.37
C ALA A 181 -1.48 14.07 -0.72
N GLY A 182 -1.96 12.94 -0.22
CA GLY A 182 -3.26 12.80 0.41
C GLY A 182 -3.16 12.13 1.76
N LEU A 183 -3.96 12.61 2.70
CA LEU A 183 -4.17 12.03 4.02
C LEU A 183 -5.50 11.27 4.00
N PHE A 184 -5.46 10.00 4.37
CA PHE A 184 -6.59 9.09 4.39
C PHE A 184 -6.93 8.74 5.83
N ASP A 185 -8.20 8.90 6.19
CA ASP A 185 -8.73 8.47 7.48
C ASP A 185 -8.85 6.95 7.53
N MET A 186 -8.41 6.32 8.62
CA MET A 186 -8.43 4.86 8.80
C MET A 186 -9.59 4.41 9.68
N SER A 187 -10.73 5.11 9.58
CA SER A 187 -11.94 4.83 10.35
C SER A 187 -12.72 3.62 9.86
N GLN A 188 -13.64 3.16 10.71
CA GLN A 188 -14.62 2.12 10.34
C GLN A 188 -15.57 2.60 9.22
N ASP A 189 -15.83 3.90 9.11
CA ASP A 189 -16.62 4.45 8.00
C ASP A 189 -15.90 4.29 6.67
N MET A 190 -14.59 4.62 6.61
CA MET A 190 -13.77 4.35 5.43
C MET A 190 -13.76 2.86 5.07
N ARG A 191 -13.59 1.97 6.07
CA ARG A 191 -13.63 0.52 5.85
C ARG A 191 -14.98 0.07 5.26
N SER A 192 -16.08 0.62 5.75
CA SER A 192 -17.44 0.29 5.29
C SER A 192 -17.67 0.73 3.84
N ARG A 193 -17.26 1.94 3.47
CA ARG A 193 -17.36 2.46 2.10
C ARG A 193 -16.55 1.63 1.12
N LEU A 194 -15.29 1.35 1.44
CA LEU A 194 -14.42 0.49 0.63
C LEU A 194 -15.00 -0.92 0.51
N GLY A 195 -15.48 -1.49 1.62
CA GLY A 195 -16.12 -2.79 1.63
C GLY A 195 -17.33 -2.86 0.70
N ALA A 196 -18.16 -1.83 0.69
CA ALA A 196 -19.30 -1.73 -0.23
C ALA A 196 -18.84 -1.66 -1.70
N ALA A 197 -17.81 -0.86 -2.01
CA ALA A 197 -17.29 -0.73 -3.37
C ALA A 197 -16.68 -2.04 -3.92
N GLY A 198 -16.03 -2.85 -3.07
CA GLY A 198 -15.40 -4.12 -3.46
C GLY A 198 -16.23 -5.37 -3.14
N SER A 199 -17.42 -5.22 -2.55
CA SER A 199 -18.26 -6.32 -2.03
C SER A 199 -17.53 -7.17 -0.97
N PHE A 200 -16.70 -6.53 -0.12
CA PHE A 200 -16.00 -7.16 1.00
C PHE A 200 -16.79 -6.91 2.30
N ARG A 201 -17.60 -7.87 2.71
CA ARG A 201 -18.41 -7.80 3.95
C ARG A 201 -17.61 -8.22 5.18
N GLU A 202 -16.77 -9.24 5.00
CA GLU A 202 -15.90 -9.79 6.04
C GLU A 202 -14.51 -9.11 6.01
N PRO A 203 -13.73 -9.19 7.09
CA PRO A 203 -12.33 -8.77 7.08
C PRO A 203 -11.55 -9.44 5.95
N VAL A 204 -10.67 -8.67 5.30
CA VAL A 204 -9.80 -9.19 4.23
C VAL A 204 -8.41 -9.56 4.74
N LEU A 205 -8.02 -9.00 5.90
CA LEU A 205 -6.75 -9.28 6.55
C LEU A 205 -6.81 -10.65 7.22
N VAL A 206 -5.94 -11.55 6.79
CA VAL A 206 -5.82 -12.87 7.40
C VAL A 206 -5.14 -12.74 8.76
N ASP A 207 -5.74 -13.32 9.80
CA ASP A 207 -5.12 -13.46 11.11
C ASP A 207 -3.96 -14.47 11.01
N VAL A 208 -2.83 -14.02 10.49
CA VAL A 208 -1.58 -14.62 10.89
C VAL A 208 -1.35 -14.09 12.29
N ALA A 209 -1.15 -14.97 13.28
CA ALA A 209 -0.92 -14.58 14.67
C ALA A 209 0.41 -13.82 14.80
N LEU A 210 0.42 -12.58 14.34
CA LEU A 210 1.52 -11.65 14.42
C LEU A 210 1.10 -10.57 15.41
N PRO A 211 1.81 -10.40 16.55
CA PRO A 211 1.67 -9.20 17.33
C PRO A 211 2.15 -8.03 16.47
N LEU A 212 1.23 -7.31 15.84
CA LEU A 212 1.57 -6.04 15.20
C LEU A 212 2.20 -5.15 16.27
N ARG A 213 3.42 -4.67 16.02
CA ARG A 213 4.06 -3.69 16.91
C ARG A 213 3.15 -2.49 17.03
N SER A 214 2.75 -2.13 18.24
CA SER A 214 1.99 -0.91 18.45
C SER A 214 2.81 0.30 17.98
N ALA A 215 2.14 1.34 17.52
CA ALA A 215 2.77 2.60 17.09
C ALA A 215 3.68 3.23 18.17
N THR A 216 3.50 2.83 19.43
CA THR A 216 4.27 3.31 20.60
C THR A 216 5.51 2.46 20.93
N GLY A 217 5.86 1.46 20.10
CA GLY A 217 7.06 0.64 20.30
C GLY A 217 6.99 -0.34 21.49
N HIS A 218 5.82 -0.54 22.10
CA HIS A 218 5.60 -1.52 23.14
C HIS A 218 4.96 -2.77 22.56
N MET A 219 5.59 -3.93 22.79
CA MET A 219 4.96 -5.22 22.50
C MET A 219 3.74 -5.39 23.40
N VAL A 220 2.56 -5.55 22.81
CA VAL A 220 1.38 -5.99 23.54
C VAL A 220 1.47 -7.51 23.61
N ASN A 221 1.89 -8.04 24.76
CA ASN A 221 1.77 -9.48 25.01
C ASN A 221 0.29 -9.82 25.07
N ALA A 222 -0.17 -10.68 24.19
CA ALA A 222 -1.46 -11.34 24.32
C ALA A 222 -1.37 -12.34 25.50
N GLU A 223 -2.13 -12.09 26.56
CA GLU A 223 -2.47 -13.10 27.57
C GLU A 223 -3.64 -13.97 27.07
#